data_54038c7fbe2971bf7fb9e7d940afc8bc
#
_entry.id   54038c7fbe2971bf7fb9e7d940afc8bc
#
_cell.length_a   1.000
_cell.length_b   1.000
_cell.length_c   1.000
_cell.angle_alpha   90.00
_cell.angle_beta   90.00
_cell.angle_gamma   90.00
#
_symmetry.space_group_name_H-M   'P 1'
#
loop_
_entity.id
_entity.type
_entity.pdbx_description
1 polymer ?
#
loop_
_entity_poly.entity_id
_entity_poly.type
_entity_poly.pdbx_seq_one_letter_code
_entity_poly.pdbx_strand_id
1 'polypeptide(L)'
;MSVPVQIATVADHVAGDVFTAAMWTSLEDNINQGIVEQVGVMVKRTTNQAVASASTVTLSFDTDVQDVYGMWALASPTQLVAPVGGWYDVGVQVTWAATSGGGGPFEVRFVQNGTVQVIASTGIQSDGTHATQQQHSCKLYCSVGDVITITVLQRTGGTLNVTGATATLVRV
;
A
#
# COMPACT_ATOMS: atom_id res chain seq x y z
N MET A 1 -7.54 19.45 7.56
CA MET A 1 -6.99 20.53 6.69
C MET A 1 -6.83 19.91 5.32
N SER A 2 -7.66 20.32 4.35
CA SER A 2 -7.50 19.89 2.97
C SER A 2 -6.27 20.59 2.39
N VAL A 3 -5.30 19.82 1.89
CA VAL A 3 -4.20 20.37 1.12
C VAL A 3 -4.82 20.97 -0.14
N PRO A 4 -4.55 22.24 -0.47
CA PRO A 4 -5.05 22.79 -1.72
C PRO A 4 -4.43 21.99 -2.86
N VAL A 5 -5.30 21.45 -3.72
CA VAL A 5 -4.88 20.91 -5.02
C VAL A 5 -4.12 22.04 -5.70
N GLN A 6 -2.82 21.85 -5.96
CA GLN A 6 -2.10 22.75 -6.84
C GLN A 6 -2.68 22.55 -8.25
N ILE A 7 -3.66 23.35 -8.55
CA ILE A 7 -4.06 23.55 -9.95
C ILE A 7 -2.82 24.08 -10.63
N ALA A 8 -2.26 23.32 -11.59
CA ALA A 8 -1.18 23.80 -12.42
C ALA A 8 -1.58 25.20 -12.89
N THR A 9 -0.73 26.19 -12.58
CA THR A 9 -1.00 27.59 -12.91
C THR A 9 -1.38 27.65 -14.39
N VAL A 10 -2.67 27.88 -14.64
CA VAL A 10 -3.10 28.30 -15.96
C VAL A 10 -2.23 29.52 -16.28
N ALA A 11 -1.40 29.45 -17.31
CA ALA A 11 -0.52 30.54 -17.69
C ALA A 11 -1.34 31.85 -17.71
N ASP A 12 -0.78 32.94 -17.19
CA ASP A 12 -1.43 34.25 -17.11
C ASP A 12 -2.20 34.55 -18.41
N HIS A 13 -3.52 34.44 -18.34
CA HIS A 13 -4.39 34.78 -19.45
C HIS A 13 -4.60 36.28 -19.46
N VAL A 14 -4.21 36.88 -20.57
CA VAL A 14 -4.49 38.30 -20.81
C VAL A 14 -5.96 38.43 -21.17
N ALA A 15 -6.62 39.50 -20.72
CA ALA A 15 -8.01 39.78 -21.07
C ALA A 15 -8.22 39.78 -22.59
N GLY A 16 -9.00 38.82 -23.09
CA GLY A 16 -9.24 38.61 -24.53
C GLY A 16 -8.81 37.25 -25.08
N ASP A 17 -8.09 36.44 -24.31
CA ASP A 17 -7.74 35.09 -24.73
C ASP A 17 -8.98 34.19 -24.82
N VAL A 18 -9.07 33.45 -25.92
CA VAL A 18 -10.16 32.48 -26.12
C VAL A 18 -9.76 31.16 -25.45
N PHE A 19 -10.60 30.68 -24.57
CA PHE A 19 -10.43 29.34 -23.99
C PHE A 19 -10.53 28.29 -25.10
N THR A 20 -9.45 27.56 -25.33
CA THR A 20 -9.43 26.50 -26.33
C THR A 20 -10.03 25.20 -25.78
N ALA A 21 -10.50 24.31 -26.65
CA ALA A 21 -10.97 22.99 -26.25
C ALA A 21 -9.93 22.20 -25.44
N ALA A 22 -8.64 22.33 -25.81
CA ALA A 22 -7.54 21.69 -25.07
C ALA A 22 -7.40 22.23 -23.63
N MET A 23 -7.67 23.51 -23.40
CA MET A 23 -7.64 24.13 -22.08
C MET A 23 -8.81 23.64 -21.23
N TRP A 24 -9.99 23.49 -21.83
CA TRP A 24 -11.15 22.90 -21.15
C TRP A 24 -10.90 21.46 -20.76
N THR A 25 -10.36 20.63 -21.66
CA THR A 25 -10.01 19.23 -21.37
C THR A 25 -8.98 19.14 -20.22
N SER A 26 -7.94 19.99 -20.23
CA SER A 26 -6.97 20.03 -19.14
C SER A 26 -7.58 20.46 -17.81
N LEU A 27 -8.56 21.38 -17.82
CA LEU A 27 -9.26 21.80 -16.62
C LEU A 27 -10.18 20.70 -16.10
N GLU A 28 -10.93 20.05 -16.98
CA GLU A 28 -11.79 18.92 -16.67
C GLU A 28 -10.98 17.75 -16.08
N ASP A 29 -9.82 17.41 -16.68
CA ASP A 29 -8.93 16.38 -16.18
C ASP A 29 -8.39 16.72 -14.79
N ASN A 30 -7.98 17.98 -14.56
CA ASN A 30 -7.51 18.42 -13.25
C ASN A 30 -8.63 18.44 -12.20
N ILE A 31 -9.84 18.82 -12.57
CA ILE A 31 -11.00 18.80 -11.68
C ILE A 31 -11.40 17.36 -11.37
N ASN A 32 -11.45 16.49 -12.36
CA ASN A 32 -11.80 15.09 -12.19
C ASN A 32 -10.75 14.35 -11.34
N GLN A 33 -9.45 14.57 -11.59
CA GLN A 33 -8.40 14.01 -10.74
C GLN A 33 -8.42 14.55 -9.30
N GLY A 34 -8.84 15.78 -9.09
CA GLY A 34 -8.92 16.40 -7.76
C GLY A 34 -10.19 16.08 -6.97
N ILE A 35 -11.29 15.77 -7.63
CA ILE A 35 -12.62 15.67 -7.01
C ILE A 35 -13.17 14.23 -7.04
N VAL A 36 -12.83 13.42 -8.04
CA VAL A 36 -13.56 12.16 -8.31
C VAL A 36 -12.73 10.91 -8.06
N GLU A 37 -11.41 10.96 -8.17
CA GLU A 37 -10.61 9.74 -8.06
C GLU A 37 -9.55 9.86 -6.97
N GLN A 38 -9.81 9.22 -5.85
CA GLN A 38 -8.78 8.99 -4.84
C GLN A 38 -7.68 8.11 -5.43
N VAL A 39 -6.48 8.66 -5.59
CA VAL A 39 -5.31 7.90 -6.03
C VAL A 39 -5.04 6.82 -5.00
N GLY A 40 -5.29 5.58 -5.36
CA GLY A 40 -5.12 4.47 -4.43
C GLY A 40 -5.21 3.12 -5.10
N VAL A 41 -4.62 2.14 -4.43
CA VAL A 41 -4.65 0.73 -4.81
C VAL A 41 -5.02 -0.14 -3.61
N MET A 42 -5.79 -1.18 -3.87
CA MET A 42 -6.05 -2.28 -2.95
C MET A 42 -5.71 -3.59 -3.63
N VAL A 43 -4.80 -4.34 -3.04
CA VAL A 43 -4.39 -5.67 -3.53
C VAL A 43 -4.57 -6.72 -2.45
N LYS A 44 -4.75 -7.96 -2.90
CA LYS A 44 -4.88 -9.10 -2.01
C LYS A 44 -3.87 -10.20 -2.34
N ARG A 45 -3.56 -10.96 -1.31
CA ARG A 45 -2.98 -12.29 -1.41
C ARG A 45 -4.04 -13.29 -1.01
N THR A 46 -4.34 -14.21 -1.91
CA THR A 46 -5.36 -15.26 -1.71
C THR A 46 -4.74 -16.65 -1.57
N THR A 47 -3.47 -16.81 -1.95
CA THR A 47 -2.71 -18.05 -1.85
C THR A 47 -1.77 -18.05 -0.65
N ASN A 48 -1.41 -19.23 -0.12
CA ASN A 48 -0.50 -19.35 1.01
C ASN A 48 0.92 -18.87 0.65
N GLN A 49 1.56 -18.16 1.59
CA GLN A 49 2.98 -17.79 1.51
C GLN A 49 3.72 -18.25 2.75
N ALA A 50 4.68 -19.13 2.56
CA ALA A 50 5.49 -19.65 3.66
C ALA A 50 6.46 -18.58 4.18
N VAL A 51 6.54 -18.46 5.51
CA VAL A 51 7.47 -17.58 6.22
C VAL A 51 8.23 -18.45 7.22
N ALA A 52 9.52 -18.64 7.01
CA ALA A 52 10.36 -19.36 7.95
C ALA A 52 10.55 -18.54 9.25
N SER A 53 10.69 -19.22 10.39
CA SER A 53 10.95 -18.53 11.66
C SER A 53 12.20 -17.69 11.61
N ALA A 54 12.13 -16.48 12.18
CA ALA A 54 13.21 -15.49 12.22
C ALA A 54 13.69 -14.99 10.84
N SER A 55 12.95 -15.28 9.77
CA SER A 55 13.25 -14.79 8.42
C SER A 55 12.28 -13.68 8.03
N THR A 56 12.79 -12.60 7.43
CA THR A 56 11.97 -11.55 6.83
C THR A 56 11.59 -11.96 5.40
N VAL A 57 10.29 -11.92 5.10
CA VAL A 57 9.74 -12.26 3.78
C VAL A 57 8.92 -11.10 3.27
N THR A 58 9.14 -10.69 2.02
CA THR A 58 8.29 -9.68 1.36
C THR A 58 6.97 -10.32 0.95
N LEU A 59 5.85 -9.69 1.31
CA LEU A 59 4.53 -10.12 0.88
C LEU A 59 4.39 -9.93 -0.63
N SER A 60 3.88 -10.98 -1.26
CA SER A 60 3.56 -11.01 -2.69
C SER A 60 2.05 -11.08 -2.84
N PHE A 61 1.48 -10.19 -3.61
CA PHE A 61 0.03 -10.13 -3.86
C PHE A 61 -0.28 -10.81 -5.19
N ASP A 62 -1.48 -11.40 -5.30
CA ASP A 62 -1.90 -12.18 -6.46
C ASP A 62 -3.22 -11.70 -7.07
N THR A 63 -3.86 -10.72 -6.44
CA THR A 63 -5.17 -10.23 -6.86
C THR A 63 -5.24 -8.72 -6.74
N ASP A 64 -5.59 -8.06 -7.82
CA ASP A 64 -6.01 -6.67 -7.85
C ASP A 64 -7.48 -6.57 -7.43
N VAL A 65 -7.78 -5.70 -6.48
CA VAL A 65 -9.16 -5.40 -6.06
C VAL A 65 -9.59 -4.05 -6.60
N GLN A 66 -8.69 -3.08 -6.58
CA GLN A 66 -8.91 -1.75 -7.10
C GLN A 66 -7.56 -1.10 -7.39
N ASP A 67 -7.30 -0.79 -8.65
CA ASP A 67 -6.07 -0.08 -9.08
C ASP A 67 -6.35 0.72 -10.35
N VAL A 68 -6.85 1.93 -10.19
CA VAL A 68 -7.18 2.81 -11.32
C VAL A 68 -5.93 3.39 -11.96
N TYR A 69 -4.83 3.51 -11.20
CA TYR A 69 -3.62 4.22 -11.62
C TYR A 69 -2.43 3.31 -11.97
N GLY A 70 -2.63 1.99 -12.00
CA GLY A 70 -1.56 1.05 -12.30
C GLY A 70 -0.45 1.05 -11.24
N MET A 71 -0.83 1.22 -9.98
CA MET A 71 0.09 1.26 -8.83
C MET A 71 0.66 -0.11 -8.48
N TRP A 72 0.05 -1.18 -8.98
CA TRP A 72 0.49 -2.56 -8.80
C TRP A 72 0.44 -3.32 -10.12
N ALA A 73 1.28 -4.33 -10.27
CA ALA A 73 1.26 -5.23 -11.42
C ALA A 73 1.64 -6.66 -11.01
N LEU A 74 0.99 -7.66 -11.61
CA LEU A 74 1.27 -9.07 -11.37
C LEU A 74 2.71 -9.46 -11.72
N ALA A 75 3.36 -8.74 -12.64
CA ALA A 75 4.77 -8.92 -12.99
C ALA A 75 5.74 -8.46 -11.86
N SER A 76 5.26 -7.60 -10.97
CA SER A 76 6.00 -7.10 -9.80
C SER A 76 5.15 -7.24 -8.54
N PRO A 77 4.78 -8.47 -8.13
CA PRO A 77 3.69 -8.75 -7.20
C PRO A 77 3.96 -8.26 -5.77
N THR A 78 5.17 -7.85 -5.47
CA THR A 78 5.59 -7.38 -4.14
C THR A 78 5.63 -5.86 -4.01
N GLN A 79 5.35 -5.12 -5.08
CA GLN A 79 5.59 -3.67 -5.16
C GLN A 79 4.28 -2.90 -5.36
N LEU A 80 4.10 -1.84 -4.57
CA LEU A 80 3.11 -0.80 -4.78
C LEU A 80 3.88 0.47 -5.15
N VAL A 81 3.52 1.11 -6.26
CA VAL A 81 4.27 2.26 -6.80
C VAL A 81 3.42 3.52 -6.68
N ALA A 82 3.98 4.59 -6.12
CA ALA A 82 3.31 5.87 -6.03
C ALA A 82 3.32 6.60 -7.38
N PRO A 83 2.17 6.82 -8.05
CA PRO A 83 2.12 7.45 -9.37
C PRO A 83 2.29 8.96 -9.31
N VAL A 84 2.02 9.58 -8.18
CA VAL A 84 2.14 11.02 -7.93
C VAL A 84 2.78 11.28 -6.58
N GLY A 85 3.44 12.43 -6.41
CA GLY A 85 4.02 12.81 -5.13
C GLY A 85 2.96 13.21 -4.11
N GLY A 86 3.19 12.92 -2.83
CA GLY A 86 2.29 13.32 -1.74
C GLY A 86 2.36 12.40 -0.53
N TRP A 87 1.46 12.66 0.43
CA TRP A 87 1.28 11.80 1.58
C TRP A 87 0.36 10.63 1.23
N TYR A 88 0.70 9.45 1.70
CA TYR A 88 -0.05 8.22 1.51
C TYR A 88 -0.33 7.55 2.85
N ASP A 89 -1.56 7.06 3.01
CA ASP A 89 -1.89 6.07 4.01
C ASP A 89 -1.58 4.68 3.44
N VAL A 90 -0.65 4.00 4.09
CA VAL A 90 -0.26 2.62 3.75
C VAL A 90 -0.86 1.71 4.80
N GLY A 91 -1.73 0.81 4.38
CA GLY A 91 -2.40 -0.15 5.26
C GLY A 91 -2.07 -1.59 4.88
N VAL A 92 -2.06 -2.48 5.86
CA VAL A 92 -1.99 -3.92 5.62
C VAL A 92 -2.77 -4.70 6.68
N GLN A 93 -3.49 -5.69 6.23
CA GLN A 93 -4.05 -6.76 7.07
C GLN A 93 -3.38 -8.07 6.67
N VAL A 94 -2.87 -8.81 7.64
CA VAL A 94 -2.21 -10.11 7.44
C VAL A 94 -2.93 -11.17 8.26
N THR A 95 -3.27 -12.27 7.64
CA THR A 95 -3.85 -13.45 8.29
C THR A 95 -2.81 -14.57 8.28
N TRP A 96 -2.44 -15.03 9.47
CA TRP A 96 -1.54 -16.14 9.69
C TRP A 96 -2.29 -17.44 9.91
N ALA A 97 -1.74 -18.54 9.45
CA ALA A 97 -2.25 -19.86 9.80
C ALA A 97 -2.24 -20.08 11.31
N ALA A 98 -3.11 -20.95 11.80
CA ALA A 98 -3.04 -21.40 13.17
C ALA A 98 -1.68 -22.06 13.48
N THR A 99 -1.14 -21.81 14.67
CA THR A 99 0.12 -22.42 15.10
C THR A 99 -0.01 -22.89 16.57
N SER A 100 0.47 -24.07 16.85
CA SER A 100 0.59 -24.61 18.22
C SER A 100 1.92 -24.25 18.88
N GLY A 101 2.85 -23.68 18.13
CA GLY A 101 4.15 -23.21 18.65
C GLY A 101 3.97 -21.93 19.44
N GLY A 102 4.61 -21.82 20.59
CA GLY A 102 4.52 -20.70 21.53
C GLY A 102 4.67 -19.34 20.86
N GLY A 103 3.90 -18.36 21.37
CA GLY A 103 3.77 -17.05 20.81
C GLY A 103 5.10 -16.32 20.69
N GLY A 104 5.59 -16.17 19.48
CA GLY A 104 6.65 -15.23 19.15
C GLY A 104 6.07 -13.94 18.62
N PRO A 105 6.84 -12.86 18.57
CA PRO A 105 6.38 -11.65 17.93
C PRO A 105 6.16 -11.89 16.43
N PHE A 106 5.06 -11.35 15.94
CA PHE A 106 4.79 -11.20 14.53
C PHE A 106 5.05 -9.75 14.16
N GLU A 107 5.86 -9.52 13.16
CA GLU A 107 6.23 -8.18 12.72
C GLU A 107 5.73 -7.95 11.31
N VAL A 108 5.21 -6.74 11.10
CA VAL A 108 4.97 -6.17 9.77
C VAL A 108 5.86 -4.95 9.62
N ARG A 109 6.50 -4.81 8.49
CA ARG A 109 7.36 -3.68 8.17
C ARG A 109 6.92 -3.03 6.88
N PHE A 110 6.80 -1.72 6.91
CA PHE A 110 6.58 -0.90 5.73
C PHE A 110 7.94 -0.42 5.24
N VAL A 111 8.24 -0.72 3.99
CA VAL A 111 9.55 -0.47 3.38
C VAL A 111 9.35 0.42 2.16
N GLN A 112 10.04 1.55 2.12
CA GLN A 112 10.04 2.48 0.99
C GLN A 112 11.41 2.47 0.34
N ASN A 113 11.47 2.19 -0.95
CA ASN A 113 12.72 2.13 -1.74
C ASN A 113 13.82 1.27 -1.07
N GLY A 114 13.43 0.13 -0.50
CA GLY A 114 14.35 -0.76 0.20
C GLY A 114 14.72 -0.36 1.64
N THR A 115 14.25 0.81 2.12
CA THR A 115 14.51 1.28 3.47
C THR A 115 13.28 1.09 4.36
N VAL A 116 13.46 0.44 5.51
CA VAL A 116 12.39 0.24 6.50
C VAL A 116 12.01 1.58 7.12
N GLN A 117 10.74 1.96 6.97
CA GLN A 117 10.19 3.20 7.51
C GLN A 117 9.50 2.96 8.86
N VAL A 118 8.69 1.90 8.95
CA VAL A 118 7.92 1.56 10.15
C VAL A 118 7.99 0.07 10.39
N ILE A 119 8.13 -0.32 11.66
CA ILE A 119 8.00 -1.69 12.13
C ILE A 119 6.84 -1.72 13.12
N ALA A 120 5.85 -2.54 12.83
CA ALA A 120 4.76 -2.84 13.75
C ALA A 120 4.89 -4.28 14.24
N SER A 121 4.88 -4.47 15.55
CA SER A 121 5.02 -5.78 16.17
C SER A 121 3.80 -6.08 17.05
N THR A 122 3.27 -7.28 16.89
CA THR A 122 2.17 -7.77 17.73
C THR A 122 2.60 -9.07 18.37
N GLY A 123 2.54 -9.12 19.70
CA GLY A 123 2.66 -10.36 20.45
C GLY A 123 1.35 -11.13 20.33
N ILE A 124 1.41 -12.36 19.82
CA ILE A 124 0.23 -13.20 19.69
C ILE A 124 0.41 -14.42 20.55
N GLN A 125 -0.61 -14.72 21.34
CA GLN A 125 -0.77 -16.04 21.92
C GLN A 125 -1.62 -16.87 20.96
N SER A 126 -0.98 -17.84 20.32
CA SER A 126 -1.68 -18.81 19.50
C SER A 126 -2.17 -19.95 20.38
N ASP A 127 -3.44 -20.31 20.25
CA ASP A 127 -4.05 -21.47 20.91
C ASP A 127 -3.96 -22.76 20.07
N GLY A 128 -3.27 -22.70 18.94
CA GLY A 128 -3.11 -23.83 18.02
C GLY A 128 -4.31 -24.11 17.11
N THR A 129 -5.41 -23.43 17.31
CA THR A 129 -6.68 -23.70 16.60
C THR A 129 -7.13 -22.54 15.73
N HIS A 130 -6.80 -21.31 16.09
CA HIS A 130 -7.30 -20.13 15.39
C HIS A 130 -6.20 -19.42 14.57
N ALA A 131 -6.60 -18.98 13.39
CA ALA A 131 -5.80 -18.07 12.59
C ALA A 131 -5.63 -16.72 13.31
N THR A 132 -4.47 -16.13 13.18
CA THR A 132 -4.19 -14.81 13.73
C THR A 132 -4.28 -13.74 12.68
N GLN A 133 -4.94 -12.64 13.00
CA GLN A 133 -4.99 -11.46 12.14
C GLN A 133 -4.25 -10.28 12.77
N GLN A 134 -3.49 -9.59 11.96
CA GLN A 134 -2.83 -8.34 12.29
C GLN A 134 -3.27 -7.27 11.30
N GLN A 135 -3.51 -6.07 11.81
CA GLN A 135 -3.78 -4.90 10.97
C GLN A 135 -2.90 -3.74 11.43
N HIS A 136 -2.18 -3.16 10.50
CA HIS A 136 -1.29 -2.03 10.72
C HIS A 136 -1.43 -1.01 9.61
N SER A 137 -1.19 0.26 9.94
CA SER A 137 -1.12 1.34 8.96
C SER A 137 -0.10 2.39 9.40
N CYS A 138 0.39 3.12 8.42
CA CYS A 138 1.27 4.27 8.65
C CYS A 138 1.07 5.31 7.53
N LYS A 139 1.52 6.53 7.79
CA LYS A 139 1.60 7.59 6.77
C LYS A 139 3.03 7.71 6.26
N LEU A 140 3.20 7.71 4.95
CA LEU A 140 4.49 7.92 4.29
C LEU A 140 4.38 9.06 3.28
N TYR A 141 5.40 9.89 3.19
CA TYR A 141 5.55 10.80 2.06
C TYR A 141 6.25 10.05 0.93
N CYS A 142 5.63 10.00 -0.23
CA CYS A 142 6.18 9.37 -1.42
C CYS A 142 6.42 10.39 -2.52
N SER A 143 7.52 10.27 -3.21
CA SER A 143 7.78 10.91 -4.49
C SER A 143 7.19 10.06 -5.63
N VAL A 144 7.04 10.64 -6.81
CA VAL A 144 6.64 9.87 -8.00
C VAL A 144 7.62 8.73 -8.25
N GLY A 145 7.10 7.53 -8.42
CA GLY A 145 7.89 6.31 -8.67
C GLY A 145 8.44 5.63 -7.42
N ASP A 146 8.18 6.18 -6.22
CA ASP A 146 8.56 5.49 -4.99
C ASP A 146 7.86 4.13 -4.88
N VAL A 147 8.65 3.13 -4.50
CA VAL A 147 8.21 1.75 -4.36
C VAL A 147 7.98 1.43 -2.89
N ILE A 148 6.76 1.03 -2.56
CA ILE A 148 6.39 0.54 -1.23
C ILE A 148 6.29 -0.98 -1.28
N THR A 149 6.99 -1.64 -0.36
CA THR A 149 6.87 -3.08 -0.13
C THR A 149 6.52 -3.34 1.32
N ILE A 150 5.84 -4.45 1.56
CA ILE A 150 5.44 -4.87 2.91
C ILE A 150 6.16 -6.16 3.21
N THR A 151 6.92 -6.19 4.29
CA THR A 151 7.60 -7.40 4.73
C THR A 151 7.04 -7.89 6.05
N VAL A 152 7.07 -9.19 6.24
CA VAL A 152 6.61 -9.86 7.45
C VAL A 152 7.71 -10.73 8.04
N LEU A 153 7.66 -10.89 9.36
CA LEU A 153 8.55 -11.78 10.10
C LEU A 153 7.74 -12.44 11.23
N GLN A 154 8.04 -13.70 11.50
CA GLN A 154 7.50 -14.42 12.65
C GLN A 154 8.63 -15.18 13.38
N ARG A 155 8.43 -15.48 14.68
CA ARG A 155 9.42 -16.17 15.54
C ARG A 155 8.78 -17.30 16.31
N THR A 156 7.97 -18.13 15.64
CA THR A 156 7.26 -19.27 16.30
C THR A 156 8.12 -20.55 16.37
N GLY A 157 9.35 -20.53 15.85
CA GLY A 157 10.25 -21.69 15.85
C GLY A 157 10.14 -22.59 14.62
N GLY A 158 9.10 -22.47 13.81
CA GLY A 158 8.88 -23.23 12.59
C GLY A 158 8.47 -22.36 11.41
N THR A 159 8.22 -22.97 10.27
CA THR A 159 7.61 -22.27 9.13
C THR A 159 6.12 -22.08 9.36
N LEU A 160 5.62 -20.87 9.16
CA LEU A 160 4.22 -20.54 9.26
C LEU A 160 3.74 -19.87 7.96
N ASN A 161 2.52 -20.18 7.55
CA ASN A 161 1.96 -19.59 6.35
C ASN A 161 1.20 -18.29 6.66
N VAL A 162 1.43 -17.26 5.85
CA VAL A 162 0.43 -16.22 5.61
C VAL A 162 -0.63 -16.84 4.71
N THR A 163 -1.86 -16.94 5.20
CA THR A 163 -3.00 -17.55 4.48
C THR A 163 -3.82 -16.52 3.72
N GLY A 164 -3.64 -15.25 4.04
CA GLY A 164 -4.25 -14.13 3.35
C GLY A 164 -3.61 -12.81 3.76
N ALA A 165 -3.57 -11.87 2.85
CA ALA A 165 -3.22 -10.49 3.15
C ALA A 165 -4.00 -9.52 2.26
N THR A 166 -4.27 -8.33 2.78
CA THR A 166 -4.79 -7.21 1.99
C THR A 166 -3.89 -6.01 2.25
N ALA A 167 -3.43 -5.36 1.20
CA ALA A 167 -2.67 -4.12 1.33
C ALA A 167 -3.37 -2.97 0.58
N THR A 168 -3.21 -1.78 1.11
CA THR A 168 -3.70 -0.54 0.53
C THR A 168 -2.59 0.51 0.50
N LEU A 169 -2.56 1.30 -0.56
CA LEU A 169 -1.75 2.51 -0.68
C LEU A 169 -2.66 3.60 -1.23
N VAL A 170 -3.01 4.57 -0.40
CA VAL A 170 -4.04 5.58 -0.71
C VAL A 170 -3.49 6.96 -0.43
N ARG A 171 -3.51 7.84 -1.43
CA ARG A 171 -3.11 9.25 -1.28
C ARG A 171 -4.11 10.01 -0.42
N VAL A 172 -3.60 10.83 0.53
CA VAL A 172 -4.40 11.62 1.46
C VAL A 172 -4.10 13.12 1.37
#